data_2c55e69775bfe180577968eb3fc71767
#
_entry.id   2c55e69775bfe180577968eb3fc71767
#
_cell.length_a   1.000
_cell.length_b   1.000
_cell.length_c   1.000
_cell.angle_alpha   90.00
_cell.angle_beta   90.00
_cell.angle_gamma   90.00
#
_symmetry.space_group_name_H-M   'P 1'
#
loop_
_entity.id
_entity.type
_entity.pdbx_description
1 polymer ?
#
loop_
_entity_poly.entity_id
_entity_poly.type
_entity_poly.pdbx_seq_one_letter_code
_entity_poly.pdbx_strand_id
1 'polypeptide(L)'
;MGKGKLEKFADMRDYPHVFEYPYSVVDNVPFEMKGNWNRDFFKNDNPIVLELGCGRGEYTVGLGRMYSDKNFIGVDIKGARMWTGATDALKAGMKNVAFLRTNIEIIERFFAPGEVSEIWLTFSDPQMKNCLLYTSPSPRDTERS
;
A
#
# COMPACT_ATOMS: atom_id res chain seq x y z
N MET A 1 9.61 22.02 -12.19
CA MET A 1 10.21 20.74 -12.54
C MET A 1 10.06 19.73 -11.44
N GLY A 2 9.74 18.51 -11.80
CA GLY A 2 9.62 17.44 -10.83
C GLY A 2 10.99 16.96 -10.35
N LYS A 3 11.00 16.26 -9.24
CA LYS A 3 12.22 15.65 -8.74
C LYS A 3 12.65 14.48 -9.61
N GLY A 4 13.94 14.23 -9.66
CA GLY A 4 14.48 13.05 -10.31
C GLY A 4 14.18 11.80 -9.52
N LYS A 5 14.39 10.65 -10.16
CA LYS A 5 14.06 9.35 -9.59
C LYS A 5 14.83 9.07 -8.28
N LEU A 6 16.11 9.39 -8.27
CA LEU A 6 16.97 9.17 -7.10
C LEU A 6 16.53 10.04 -5.92
N GLU A 7 16.14 11.27 -6.20
CA GLU A 7 15.66 12.18 -5.16
C GLU A 7 14.33 11.68 -4.55
N LYS A 8 13.45 11.13 -5.39
CA LYS A 8 12.19 10.57 -4.90
C LYS A 8 12.43 9.36 -4.00
N PHE A 9 13.37 8.51 -4.36
CA PHE A 9 13.72 7.37 -3.51
C PHE A 9 14.29 7.83 -2.17
N ALA A 10 15.13 8.88 -2.19
CA ALA A 10 15.68 9.42 -0.95
C ALA A 10 14.59 9.97 -0.05
N ASP A 11 13.64 10.72 -0.62
CA ASP A 11 12.51 11.25 0.15
C ASP A 11 11.72 10.12 0.80
N MET A 12 11.41 9.08 0.02
CA MET A 12 10.55 8.00 0.50
C MET A 12 11.17 7.21 1.65
N ARG A 13 12.49 7.11 1.69
CA ARG A 13 13.17 6.46 2.82
C ARG A 13 12.94 7.20 4.13
N ASP A 14 12.71 8.50 4.06
CA ASP A 14 12.50 9.33 5.25
C ASP A 14 11.04 9.49 5.63
N TYR A 15 10.11 9.08 4.76
CA TYR A 15 8.69 9.23 5.03
C TYR A 15 8.21 8.18 6.02
N PRO A 16 7.59 8.58 7.14
CA PRO A 16 7.17 7.62 8.18
C PRO A 16 6.03 6.71 7.76
N HIS A 17 5.30 7.07 6.72
CA HIS A 17 4.15 6.30 6.22
C HIS A 17 4.48 5.49 4.97
N VAL A 18 5.77 5.38 4.61
CA VAL A 18 6.21 4.57 3.48
C VAL A 18 7.07 3.43 4.00
N PHE A 19 6.71 2.20 3.62
CA PHE A 19 7.39 0.98 4.03
C PHE A 19 7.93 0.29 2.79
N GLU A 20 9.24 0.05 2.73
CA GLU A 20 9.90 -0.49 1.54
C GLU A 20 10.50 -1.87 1.84
N TYR A 21 9.85 -2.92 1.31
CA TYR A 21 10.24 -4.31 1.59
C TYR A 21 10.17 -5.18 0.33
N PRO A 22 11.02 -4.91 -0.70
CA PRO A 22 11.06 -5.78 -1.86
C PRO A 22 11.67 -7.15 -1.49
N TYR A 23 11.62 -8.11 -2.40
CA TYR A 23 12.14 -9.46 -2.17
C TYR A 23 13.51 -9.49 -1.51
N SER A 24 14.40 -8.61 -1.97
CA SER A 24 15.77 -8.60 -1.47
C SER A 24 15.89 -8.27 0.01
N VAL A 25 14.87 -7.65 0.56
CA VAL A 25 14.86 -7.25 1.98
C VAL A 25 14.07 -8.23 2.84
N VAL A 26 12.90 -8.65 2.34
CA VAL A 26 11.92 -9.36 3.16
C VAL A 26 12.36 -10.77 3.56
N ASP A 27 13.24 -11.40 2.80
CA ASP A 27 13.64 -12.78 3.06
C ASP A 27 14.38 -12.94 4.39
N ASN A 28 14.98 -11.88 4.90
CA ASN A 28 15.82 -11.95 6.10
C ASN A 28 15.24 -11.21 7.29
N VAL A 29 14.12 -10.50 7.13
CA VAL A 29 13.60 -9.64 8.19
C VAL A 29 12.10 -9.85 8.33
N PRO A 30 11.62 -10.32 9.50
CA PRO A 30 10.18 -10.38 9.75
C PRO A 30 9.58 -8.98 9.72
N PHE A 31 8.39 -8.85 9.18
CA PHE A 31 7.71 -7.57 9.14
C PHE A 31 6.92 -7.39 10.45
N GLU A 32 7.39 -6.51 11.29
CA GLU A 32 6.82 -6.33 12.63
C GLU A 32 5.43 -5.76 12.65
N MET A 33 5.05 -5.05 11.58
CA MET A 33 3.70 -4.48 11.47
C MET A 33 2.63 -5.52 11.17
N LYS A 34 3.01 -6.72 10.75
CA LYS A 34 2.03 -7.76 10.43
C LYS A 34 1.13 -8.03 11.63
N GLY A 35 -0.16 -7.84 11.45
CA GLY A 35 -1.13 -7.96 12.53
C GLY A 35 -1.24 -6.74 13.42
N ASN A 36 -0.40 -5.73 13.23
CA ASN A 36 -0.28 -4.59 14.13
C ASN A 36 -0.42 -3.24 13.43
N TRP A 37 -0.90 -3.22 12.20
CA TRP A 37 -1.03 -1.97 11.45
C TRP A 37 -1.87 -0.93 12.20
N ASN A 38 -3.02 -1.36 12.73
CA ASN A 38 -3.89 -0.43 13.44
C ASN A 38 -3.31 -0.02 14.78
N ARG A 39 -2.68 -0.95 15.49
CA ARG A 39 -2.12 -0.65 16.80
C ARG A 39 -0.89 0.25 16.71
N ASP A 40 0.02 -0.06 15.80
CA ASP A 40 1.34 0.55 15.80
C ASP A 40 1.49 1.72 14.82
N PHE A 41 0.72 1.71 13.73
CA PHE A 41 0.84 2.77 12.74
C PHE A 41 -0.38 3.69 12.72
N PHE A 42 -1.56 3.15 12.39
CA PHE A 42 -2.76 3.98 12.25
C PHE A 42 -3.30 4.50 13.58
N LYS A 43 -3.08 3.75 14.65
CA LYS A 43 -3.48 4.13 16.01
C LYS A 43 -5.00 4.28 16.13
N ASN A 44 -5.73 3.41 15.47
CA ASN A 44 -7.19 3.34 15.53
C ASN A 44 -7.65 1.93 15.18
N ASP A 45 -8.96 1.68 15.23
CA ASP A 45 -9.53 0.36 14.93
C ASP A 45 -10.31 0.35 13.62
N ASN A 46 -10.03 1.27 12.72
CA ASN A 46 -10.78 1.39 11.48
C ASN A 46 -10.42 0.28 10.49
N PRO A 47 -11.34 -0.07 9.58
CA PRO A 47 -11.04 -1.08 8.57
C PRO A 47 -9.86 -0.68 7.70
N ILE A 48 -9.05 -1.67 7.30
CA ILE A 48 -7.91 -1.45 6.41
C ILE A 48 -8.29 -1.86 5.00
N VAL A 49 -8.08 -0.95 4.06
CA VAL A 49 -8.35 -1.15 2.64
C VAL A 49 -7.02 -1.12 1.90
N LEU A 50 -6.75 -2.16 1.11
CA LEU A 50 -5.56 -2.21 0.27
C LEU A 50 -5.89 -1.81 -1.16
N GLU A 51 -4.98 -1.06 -1.78
CA GLU A 51 -5.00 -0.85 -3.22
C GLU A 51 -3.76 -1.49 -3.81
N LEU A 52 -3.92 -2.60 -4.52
CA LEU A 52 -2.81 -3.31 -5.16
C LEU A 52 -2.55 -2.72 -6.54
N GLY A 53 -1.30 -2.34 -6.78
CA GLY A 53 -0.92 -1.68 -8.01
C GLY A 53 -1.25 -0.21 -7.99
N CYS A 54 -0.95 0.48 -6.89
CA CYS A 54 -1.38 1.86 -6.67
C CYS A 54 -0.70 2.88 -7.59
N GLY A 55 0.40 2.52 -8.23
CA GLY A 55 1.12 3.44 -9.11
C GLY A 55 1.51 4.72 -8.41
N ARG A 56 0.95 5.85 -8.87
CA ARG A 56 1.25 7.15 -8.28
C ARG A 56 0.58 7.39 -6.94
N GLY A 57 -0.34 6.50 -6.54
CA GLY A 57 -0.99 6.61 -5.25
C GLY A 57 -2.13 7.60 -5.17
N GLU A 58 -2.55 8.14 -6.29
CA GLU A 58 -3.60 9.16 -6.31
C GLU A 58 -4.94 8.64 -5.83
N TYR A 59 -5.26 7.41 -6.17
CA TYR A 59 -6.50 6.77 -5.72
C TYR A 59 -6.47 6.52 -4.22
N THR A 60 -5.37 6.00 -3.72
CA THR A 60 -5.20 5.75 -2.28
C THR A 60 -5.42 7.02 -1.48
N VAL A 61 -4.78 8.11 -1.90
CA VAL A 61 -4.91 9.39 -1.22
C VAL A 61 -6.32 9.95 -1.34
N GLY A 62 -6.90 9.85 -2.54
CA GLY A 62 -8.26 10.33 -2.79
C GLY A 62 -9.29 9.63 -1.91
N LEU A 63 -9.19 8.30 -1.83
CA LEU A 63 -10.08 7.52 -0.98
C LEU A 63 -9.88 7.86 0.50
N GLY A 64 -8.63 8.07 0.91
CA GLY A 64 -8.34 8.46 2.28
C GLY A 64 -8.97 9.79 2.67
N ARG A 65 -9.04 10.72 1.71
CA ARG A 65 -9.70 12.01 1.94
C ARG A 65 -11.22 11.88 2.03
N MET A 66 -11.79 10.97 1.24
CA MET A 66 -13.24 10.75 1.24
C MET A 66 -13.74 9.99 2.44
N TYR A 67 -12.92 9.07 2.95
CA TYR A 67 -13.34 8.14 4.00
C TYR A 67 -12.36 8.20 5.16
N SER A 68 -12.55 9.17 6.04
CA SER A 68 -11.67 9.34 7.20
C SER A 68 -11.87 8.24 8.25
N ASP A 69 -12.92 7.44 8.11
CA ASP A 69 -13.21 6.33 9.01
C ASP A 69 -12.62 5.00 8.53
N LYS A 70 -11.77 5.04 7.52
CA LYS A 70 -11.08 3.85 7.00
C LYS A 70 -9.59 4.16 6.84
N ASN A 71 -8.78 3.11 6.89
CA ASN A 71 -7.35 3.22 6.66
C ASN A 71 -7.01 2.65 5.30
N PHE A 72 -6.15 3.33 4.55
CA PHE A 72 -5.82 2.94 3.18
C PHE A 72 -4.33 2.69 3.03
N ILE A 73 -3.97 1.59 2.37
CA ILE A 73 -2.58 1.25 2.09
C ILE A 73 -2.44 1.01 0.60
N GLY A 74 -1.63 1.83 -0.06
CA GLY A 74 -1.31 1.64 -1.47
C GLY A 74 -0.07 0.77 -1.62
N VAL A 75 -0.14 -0.23 -2.49
CA VAL A 75 0.94 -1.20 -2.69
C VAL A 75 1.39 -1.19 -4.14
N ASP A 76 2.69 -1.08 -4.35
CA ASP A 76 3.30 -1.22 -5.68
C ASP A 76 4.78 -1.51 -5.48
N ILE A 77 5.43 -2.04 -6.52
CA ILE A 77 6.88 -2.25 -6.48
C ILE A 77 7.64 -1.04 -7.00
N LYS A 78 7.00 -0.20 -7.79
CA LYS A 78 7.66 0.96 -8.42
C LYS A 78 7.58 2.19 -7.53
N GLY A 79 8.52 2.28 -6.60
CA GLY A 79 8.49 3.30 -5.57
C GLY A 79 8.57 4.74 -6.07
N ALA A 80 9.32 5.00 -7.14
CA ALA A 80 9.43 6.37 -7.64
C ALA A 80 8.09 6.95 -8.07
N ARG A 81 7.19 6.12 -8.57
CA ARG A 81 5.83 6.55 -8.94
C ARG A 81 5.01 6.85 -7.70
N MET A 82 5.16 6.04 -6.68
CA MET A 82 4.43 6.14 -5.42
C MET A 82 4.72 7.44 -4.67
N TRP A 83 5.87 8.06 -4.97
CA TRP A 83 6.29 9.31 -4.33
C TRP A 83 5.21 10.40 -4.41
N THR A 84 4.48 10.46 -5.52
CA THR A 84 3.45 11.49 -5.72
C THR A 84 2.38 11.42 -4.63
N GLY A 85 1.78 10.24 -4.46
CA GLY A 85 0.74 10.07 -3.43
C GLY A 85 1.31 10.17 -2.02
N ALA A 86 2.48 9.60 -1.80
CA ALA A 86 3.12 9.65 -0.48
C ALA A 86 3.41 11.09 -0.05
N THR A 87 3.90 11.91 -0.98
CA THR A 87 4.18 13.31 -0.70
C THR A 87 2.89 14.10 -0.43
N ASP A 88 1.86 13.85 -1.23
CA ASP A 88 0.56 14.51 -1.04
C ASP A 88 -0.03 14.18 0.33
N ALA A 89 0.01 12.93 0.73
CA ALA A 89 -0.50 12.51 2.04
C ALA A 89 0.29 13.15 3.17
N LEU A 90 1.60 13.22 3.03
CA LEU A 90 2.46 13.84 4.03
C LEU A 90 2.15 15.32 4.19
N LYS A 91 2.07 16.04 3.08
CA LYS A 91 1.78 17.48 3.11
C LYS A 91 0.41 17.79 3.66
N ALA A 92 -0.56 16.92 3.41
CA ALA A 92 -1.91 17.08 3.93
C ALA A 92 -2.06 16.63 5.39
N GLY A 93 -1.02 16.05 5.97
CA GLY A 93 -1.07 15.54 7.33
C GLY A 93 -2.01 14.37 7.52
N MET A 94 -2.21 13.56 6.49
CA MET A 94 -3.13 12.44 6.55
C MET A 94 -2.57 11.31 7.41
N LYS A 95 -3.37 10.81 8.33
CA LYS A 95 -2.96 9.74 9.24
C LYS A 95 -3.57 8.39 8.91
N ASN A 96 -4.45 8.36 7.91
CA ASN A 96 -5.14 7.13 7.50
C ASN A 96 -4.65 6.61 6.15
N VAL A 97 -3.46 7.00 5.73
CA VAL A 97 -2.87 6.57 4.46
C VAL A 97 -1.44 6.11 4.70
N ALA A 98 -1.09 4.96 4.14
CA ALA A 98 0.26 4.43 4.14
C ALA A 98 0.58 3.87 2.77
N PHE A 99 1.86 3.69 2.48
CA PHE A 99 2.32 3.09 1.23
C PHE A 99 3.31 1.98 1.53
N LEU A 100 3.14 0.88 0.83
CA LEU A 100 4.00 -0.30 0.99
C LEU A 100 4.61 -0.62 -0.38
N ARG A 101 5.92 -0.47 -0.48
CA ARG A 101 6.65 -0.83 -1.69
C ARG A 101 7.13 -2.27 -1.55
N THR A 102 6.46 -3.16 -2.26
CA THR A 102 6.82 -4.58 -2.23
C THR A 102 6.30 -5.28 -3.48
N ASN A 103 6.76 -6.51 -3.66
CA ASN A 103 6.23 -7.38 -4.71
C ASN A 103 4.86 -7.88 -4.27
N ILE A 104 3.85 -7.69 -5.13
CA ILE A 104 2.48 -8.04 -4.79
C ILE A 104 2.32 -9.53 -4.50
N GLU A 105 3.15 -10.37 -5.12
CA GLU A 105 3.10 -11.81 -4.93
C GLU A 105 3.35 -12.26 -3.49
N ILE A 106 4.00 -11.42 -2.69
CA ILE A 106 4.30 -11.75 -1.30
C ILE A 106 3.52 -10.88 -0.31
N ILE A 107 2.41 -10.31 -0.77
CA ILE A 107 1.63 -9.37 0.05
C ILE A 107 1.17 -9.97 1.38
N GLU A 108 0.95 -11.27 1.43
CA GLU A 108 0.49 -11.95 2.65
C GLU A 108 1.51 -11.92 3.76
N ARG A 109 2.77 -11.62 3.47
CA ARG A 109 3.79 -11.49 4.51
C ARG A 109 3.62 -10.24 5.35
N PHE A 110 2.79 -9.32 4.89
CA PHE A 110 2.67 -7.99 5.52
C PHE A 110 1.37 -7.83 6.29
N PHE A 111 0.46 -8.78 6.18
CA PHE A 111 -0.85 -8.69 6.82
C PHE A 111 -1.25 -10.03 7.43
N ALA A 112 -1.76 -9.96 8.65
CA ALA A 112 -2.27 -11.16 9.33
C ALA A 112 -3.64 -11.53 8.77
N PRO A 113 -4.07 -12.79 8.93
CA PRO A 113 -5.41 -13.19 8.51
C PRO A 113 -6.47 -12.29 9.15
N GLY A 114 -7.36 -11.78 8.33
CA GLY A 114 -8.44 -10.90 8.80
C GLY A 114 -8.05 -9.46 9.06
N GLU A 115 -6.79 -9.10 8.88
CA GLU A 115 -6.34 -7.72 9.13
C GLU A 115 -6.84 -6.75 8.06
N VAL A 116 -6.95 -7.20 6.82
CA VAL A 116 -7.40 -6.37 5.70
C VAL A 116 -8.88 -6.62 5.46
N SER A 117 -9.65 -5.53 5.39
CA SER A 117 -11.10 -5.62 5.21
C SER A 117 -11.52 -5.63 3.75
N GLU A 118 -10.73 -5.01 2.88
CA GLU A 118 -11.13 -4.79 1.49
C GLU A 118 -9.88 -4.65 0.62
N ILE A 119 -9.94 -5.17 -0.61
CA ILE A 119 -8.82 -5.09 -1.55
C ILE A 119 -9.33 -4.55 -2.89
N TRP A 120 -8.64 -3.55 -3.42
CA TRP A 120 -8.90 -2.99 -4.74
C TRP A 120 -7.75 -3.34 -5.66
N LEU A 121 -8.06 -3.82 -6.87
CA LEU A 121 -7.07 -4.18 -7.87
C LEU A 121 -7.09 -3.11 -8.96
N THR A 122 -6.14 -2.21 -8.89
CA THR A 122 -6.11 -1.05 -9.79
C THR A 122 -4.99 -1.08 -10.82
N PHE A 123 -4.04 -2.01 -10.70
CA PHE A 123 -2.96 -2.11 -11.67
C PHE A 123 -3.50 -2.64 -13.02
N SER A 124 -2.83 -2.24 -14.10
CA SER A 124 -3.29 -2.53 -15.45
C SER A 124 -2.68 -3.78 -16.09
N ASP A 125 -1.71 -4.41 -15.44
CA ASP A 125 -1.02 -5.58 -15.99
C ASP A 125 -1.93 -6.81 -15.92
N PRO A 126 -2.37 -7.36 -17.08
CA PRO A 126 -3.26 -8.53 -17.07
C PRO A 126 -2.66 -9.76 -16.41
N GLN A 127 -1.35 -9.94 -16.52
CA GLN A 127 -0.70 -11.11 -15.93
C GLN A 127 -0.74 -11.04 -14.40
N MET A 128 -0.52 -9.86 -13.86
CA MET A 128 -0.59 -9.67 -12.41
C MET A 128 -2.02 -9.88 -11.91
N LYS A 129 -3.00 -9.35 -12.62
CA LYS A 129 -4.41 -9.55 -12.26
C LYS A 129 -4.76 -11.04 -12.29
N ASN A 130 -4.30 -11.77 -13.28
CA ASN A 130 -4.57 -13.20 -13.37
C ASN A 130 -3.95 -13.97 -12.21
N CYS A 131 -2.72 -13.63 -11.84
CA CYS A 131 -2.07 -14.25 -10.69
C CYS A 131 -2.87 -14.04 -9.40
N LEU A 132 -3.36 -12.83 -9.19
CA LEU A 132 -4.14 -12.51 -8.01
C LEU A 132 -5.50 -13.19 -8.00
N LEU A 133 -6.11 -13.36 -9.17
CA LEU A 133 -7.38 -14.07 -9.26
C LEU A 133 -7.26 -15.52 -8.83
N TYR A 134 -6.13 -16.16 -9.13
CA TYR A 134 -5.89 -17.52 -8.69
C TYR A 134 -5.63 -17.63 -7.21
N THR A 135 -5.03 -16.62 -6.62
CA THR A 135 -4.64 -16.65 -5.22
C THR A 135 -5.64 -15.96 -4.31
N SER A 136 -6.49 -15.10 -4.86
CA SER A 136 -7.47 -14.36 -4.08
C SER A 136 -8.57 -15.31 -3.58
N PRO A 137 -8.82 -15.34 -2.29
CA PRO A 137 -9.84 -16.24 -1.74
C PRO A 137 -11.26 -15.72 -1.86
N SER A 138 -11.44 -14.45 -2.19
CA SER A 138 -12.75 -13.82 -2.13
C SER A 138 -13.20 -13.30 -3.48
N PRO A 139 -14.37 -13.71 -3.98
CA PRO A 139 -14.93 -13.15 -5.22
C PRO A 139 -15.17 -11.64 -5.15
N ARG A 140 -15.42 -11.11 -3.97
CA ARG A 140 -15.67 -9.68 -3.83
C ARG A 140 -14.46 -8.82 -4.22
N ASP A 141 -13.28 -9.36 -4.06
CA ASP A 141 -12.07 -8.63 -4.40
C ASP A 141 -12.00 -8.33 -5.89
N THR A 142 -12.53 -9.23 -6.72
CA THR A 142 -12.53 -9.04 -8.17
C THR A 142 -13.66 -8.12 -8.63
N GLU A 143 -14.73 -8.03 -7.89
CA GLU A 143 -15.84 -7.17 -8.24
C GLU A 143 -15.50 -5.70 -8.15
N ARG A 144 -14.49 -5.36 -7.38
CA ARG A 144 -14.11 -3.97 -7.15
C ARG A 144 -13.09 -3.46 -8.13
N SER A 145 -12.50 -4.31 -8.89
CA SER A 145 -11.46 -3.88 -9.84
C SER A 145 -11.99 -3.26 -11.12
#